data_de87038bac5dad1c8d4837255fb107d9
#
_entry.id   de87038bac5dad1c8d4837255fb107d9
#
_cell.length_a   1.000
_cell.length_b   1.000
_cell.length_c   1.000
_cell.angle_alpha   90.00
_cell.angle_beta   90.00
_cell.angle_gamma   90.00
#
_symmetry.space_group_name_H-M   'P 1'
#
loop_
_entity.id
_entity.type
_entity.pdbx_description
1 polymer ?
#
loop_
_entity_poly.entity_id
_entity_poly.type
_entity_poly.pdbx_seq_one_letter_code
_entity_poly.pdbx_strand_id
1 'polypeptide(L)'
;MNTLVQDIRKSFPIFHSDHHQNLVYLDNASTTQKPDSVLNSIQQFYKEVNANVHRGLYTLGQKSTEAYEGAREKIANFISAEDSSSIIFTKGTTEAINLVASAWGDSNLNEGEEILISEMEHHSNIVPWQLLAKRKKAVLKAIPLTGDHKLDLDSMDSLLTGRTRIVALAHQSNVTGIVNPIKAISKKLQNTNAVLLVDGAQSIAHIPIDVNNLGCDFFAFSGHKMYGPTGVGVLYARKNVLNEMEPYQGGGEMIDKVTIQESTWNDPPWKFEAGTPNIAQVVGLGAAVEFLNEIGLDIIEKKLIQLTQFALEEMNKSSGIHLFHSGNPSENVISFIVKGIHPQDLAMFMNEDEIAFRVGHHCAQPLMKHFGVSATARISFAVYNTQDDIKRFIQSLKNTVEILKGHSNEKSELKTKSIPEVVL
;
A
#
# COMPACT_ATOMS: atom_id res chain seq x y z
N MET A 1 11.95 -25.82 5.25
CA MET A 1 11.61 -24.45 4.81
C MET A 1 11.42 -24.35 3.28
N ASN A 2 12.33 -24.90 2.45
CA ASN A 2 12.14 -24.88 0.98
C ASN A 2 10.85 -25.57 0.48
N THR A 3 10.38 -26.64 1.12
CA THR A 3 9.20 -27.39 0.71
C THR A 3 7.91 -26.61 0.92
N LEU A 4 7.74 -25.95 2.07
CA LEU A 4 6.57 -25.13 2.38
C LEU A 4 6.45 -23.91 1.42
N VAL A 5 7.59 -23.33 1.06
CA VAL A 5 7.69 -22.18 0.14
C VAL A 5 7.34 -22.56 -1.30
N GLN A 6 7.80 -23.73 -1.75
CA GLN A 6 7.42 -24.27 -3.08
C GLN A 6 5.93 -24.61 -3.13
N ASP A 7 5.36 -25.09 -2.05
CA ASP A 7 3.93 -25.38 -1.98
C ASP A 7 3.08 -24.10 -2.02
N ILE A 8 3.48 -23.01 -1.33
CA ILE A 8 2.77 -21.72 -1.38
C ILE A 8 2.78 -21.12 -2.81
N ARG A 9 3.90 -21.16 -3.53
CA ARG A 9 3.97 -20.62 -4.92
C ARG A 9 3.01 -21.37 -5.85
N LYS A 10 2.76 -22.67 -5.61
CA LYS A 10 1.81 -23.48 -6.40
C LYS A 10 0.37 -22.99 -6.29
N SER A 11 0.02 -22.29 -5.22
CA SER A 11 -1.31 -21.70 -5.04
C SER A 11 -1.56 -20.48 -5.93
N PHE A 12 -0.55 -20.01 -6.68
CA PHE A 12 -0.67 -18.83 -7.53
C PHE A 12 -0.62 -19.24 -9.00
N PRO A 13 -1.75 -19.31 -9.71
CA PRO A 13 -1.85 -19.92 -11.04
C PRO A 13 -1.03 -19.18 -12.11
N ILE A 14 -0.75 -17.88 -11.92
CA ILE A 14 0.07 -17.11 -12.86
C ILE A 14 1.46 -17.73 -13.09
N PHE A 15 2.07 -18.33 -12.05
CA PHE A 15 3.40 -18.94 -12.14
C PHE A 15 3.38 -20.34 -12.77
N HIS A 16 2.21 -20.85 -13.12
CA HIS A 16 2.01 -22.15 -13.78
C HIS A 16 1.33 -22.00 -15.14
N SER A 17 1.08 -20.76 -15.57
CA SER A 17 0.57 -20.45 -16.89
C SER A 17 1.64 -20.73 -17.94
N ASP A 18 1.26 -21.34 -19.05
CA ASP A 18 2.17 -21.57 -20.20
C ASP A 18 2.81 -20.29 -20.75
N HIS A 19 2.17 -19.14 -20.51
CA HIS A 19 2.65 -17.83 -20.95
C HIS A 19 3.66 -17.19 -20.00
N HIS A 20 3.87 -17.73 -18.77
CA HIS A 20 4.66 -17.07 -17.70
C HIS A 20 5.59 -18.04 -16.97
N GLN A 21 6.10 -19.06 -17.65
CA GLN A 21 6.96 -20.10 -17.04
C GLN A 21 8.24 -19.55 -16.42
N ASN A 22 8.75 -18.44 -16.96
CA ASN A 22 9.99 -17.80 -16.50
C ASN A 22 9.76 -16.48 -15.75
N LEU A 23 8.53 -16.11 -15.44
CA LEU A 23 8.23 -14.83 -14.80
C LEU A 23 8.90 -14.71 -13.43
N VAL A 24 9.70 -13.67 -13.26
CA VAL A 24 10.17 -13.16 -11.97
C VAL A 24 9.41 -11.90 -11.62
N TYR A 25 8.43 -12.02 -10.72
CA TYR A 25 7.56 -10.91 -10.36
C TYR A 25 8.00 -10.26 -9.05
N LEU A 26 8.57 -9.05 -9.12
CA LEU A 26 9.12 -8.27 -8.00
C LEU A 26 8.45 -6.89 -7.85
N ASP A 27 7.24 -6.70 -8.40
CA ASP A 27 6.45 -5.44 -8.26
C ASP A 27 5.31 -5.57 -7.25
N ASN A 28 5.54 -6.28 -6.15
CA ASN A 28 4.52 -6.60 -5.14
C ASN A 28 4.01 -5.37 -4.36
N ALA A 29 4.84 -4.37 -4.15
CA ALA A 29 4.45 -3.11 -3.52
C ALA A 29 3.44 -2.30 -4.36
N SER A 30 3.29 -2.63 -5.66
CA SER A 30 2.23 -2.07 -6.51
C SER A 30 0.96 -2.90 -6.45
N THR A 31 1.06 -4.21 -6.65
CA THR A 31 -0.02 -5.19 -6.50
C THR A 31 0.56 -6.58 -6.34
N THR A 32 -0.02 -7.42 -5.49
CA THR A 32 0.39 -8.83 -5.37
C THR A 32 -0.35 -9.69 -6.39
N GLN A 33 0.16 -10.89 -6.70
CA GLN A 33 -0.57 -11.92 -7.42
C GLN A 33 -1.66 -12.54 -6.53
N LYS A 34 -2.61 -13.25 -7.13
CA LYS A 34 -3.79 -13.78 -6.44
C LYS A 34 -3.70 -15.29 -6.33
N PRO A 35 -3.91 -15.88 -5.14
CA PRO A 35 -3.98 -17.33 -4.99
C PRO A 35 -5.31 -17.88 -5.53
N ASP A 36 -5.31 -19.15 -5.86
CA ASP A 36 -6.50 -19.87 -6.36
C ASP A 36 -7.70 -19.76 -5.40
N SER A 37 -7.47 -19.78 -4.09
CA SER A 37 -8.53 -19.62 -3.09
C SER A 37 -9.33 -18.32 -3.27
N VAL A 38 -8.65 -17.23 -3.56
CA VAL A 38 -9.27 -15.92 -3.80
C VAL A 38 -10.00 -15.89 -5.15
N LEU A 39 -9.38 -16.40 -6.21
CA LEU A 39 -9.99 -16.45 -7.54
C LEU A 39 -11.24 -17.34 -7.54
N ASN A 40 -11.16 -18.49 -6.91
CA ASN A 40 -12.27 -19.45 -6.80
C ASN A 40 -13.41 -18.89 -5.95
N SER A 41 -13.13 -18.18 -4.85
CA SER A 41 -14.18 -17.59 -4.02
C SER A 41 -15.01 -16.54 -4.77
N ILE A 42 -14.37 -15.69 -5.56
CA ILE A 42 -15.06 -14.71 -6.42
C ILE A 42 -15.88 -15.42 -7.50
N GLN A 43 -15.30 -16.43 -8.16
CA GLN A 43 -15.98 -17.19 -9.20
C GLN A 43 -17.19 -17.94 -8.64
N GLN A 44 -17.04 -18.59 -7.48
CA GLN A 44 -18.10 -19.32 -6.81
C GLN A 44 -19.23 -18.39 -6.38
N PHE A 45 -18.90 -17.22 -5.82
CA PHE A 45 -19.90 -16.22 -5.47
C PHE A 45 -20.80 -15.89 -6.66
N TYR A 46 -20.24 -15.57 -7.82
CA TYR A 46 -21.02 -15.23 -9.00
C TYR A 46 -21.82 -16.42 -9.57
N LYS A 47 -21.30 -17.63 -9.46
CA LYS A 47 -21.98 -18.83 -9.98
C LYS A 47 -23.13 -19.31 -9.09
N GLU A 48 -23.03 -19.15 -7.77
CA GLU A 48 -23.89 -19.86 -6.83
C GLU A 48 -24.67 -18.97 -5.86
N VAL A 49 -24.18 -17.74 -5.60
CA VAL A 49 -24.68 -16.88 -4.49
C VAL A 49 -25.06 -15.48 -4.96
N ASN A 50 -24.79 -15.09 -6.20
CA ASN A 50 -24.92 -13.73 -6.68
C ASN A 50 -26.34 -13.16 -6.49
N ALA A 51 -26.47 -12.27 -5.49
CA ALA A 51 -27.65 -11.46 -5.20
C ALA A 51 -27.22 -10.16 -4.50
N ASN A 52 -28.11 -9.17 -4.46
CA ASN A 52 -27.85 -7.96 -3.67
C ASN A 52 -27.95 -8.28 -2.17
N VAL A 53 -27.22 -7.53 -1.35
CA VAL A 53 -27.09 -7.73 0.10
C VAL A 53 -28.15 -6.94 0.89
N HIS A 54 -28.34 -7.29 2.16
CA HIS A 54 -29.10 -6.66 3.23
C HIS A 54 -30.63 -6.70 3.06
N ARG A 55 -31.20 -6.28 1.93
CA ARG A 55 -32.66 -6.09 1.78
C ARG A 55 -33.40 -7.29 1.15
N GLY A 56 -32.69 -8.32 0.71
CA GLY A 56 -33.27 -9.50 0.09
C GLY A 56 -33.85 -10.47 1.14
N LEU A 57 -35.17 -10.62 1.19
CA LEU A 57 -35.83 -11.57 2.09
C LEU A 57 -35.83 -13.03 1.57
N TYR A 58 -35.28 -13.27 0.40
CA TYR A 58 -35.15 -14.60 -0.23
C TYR A 58 -33.81 -15.24 0.09
N THR A 59 -33.74 -16.57 0.08
CA THR A 59 -32.58 -17.37 0.50
C THR A 59 -31.26 -16.94 -0.15
N LEU A 60 -31.28 -16.60 -1.46
CA LEU A 60 -30.08 -16.19 -2.17
C LEU A 60 -29.55 -14.84 -1.66
N GLY A 61 -30.43 -13.87 -1.38
CA GLY A 61 -30.06 -12.59 -0.79
C GLY A 61 -29.50 -12.73 0.64
N GLN A 62 -30.07 -13.64 1.44
CA GLN A 62 -29.54 -13.96 2.78
C GLN A 62 -28.12 -14.54 2.69
N LYS A 63 -27.88 -15.53 1.83
CA LYS A 63 -26.53 -16.10 1.60
C LYS A 63 -25.52 -15.07 1.12
N SER A 64 -25.93 -14.15 0.23
CA SER A 64 -25.09 -13.06 -0.24
C SER A 64 -24.71 -12.10 0.91
N THR A 65 -25.67 -11.75 1.77
CA THR A 65 -25.46 -10.94 2.96
C THR A 65 -24.52 -11.64 3.95
N GLU A 66 -24.74 -12.92 4.23
CA GLU A 66 -23.87 -13.73 5.11
C GLU A 66 -22.44 -13.77 4.59
N ALA A 67 -22.24 -13.94 3.28
CA ALA A 67 -20.89 -13.93 2.68
C ALA A 67 -20.20 -12.56 2.80
N TYR A 68 -20.95 -11.48 2.57
CA TYR A 68 -20.45 -10.10 2.64
C TYR A 68 -20.09 -9.70 4.08
N GLU A 69 -21.02 -9.87 5.03
CA GLU A 69 -20.80 -9.50 6.42
C GLU A 69 -19.81 -10.47 7.11
N GLY A 70 -19.80 -11.74 6.74
CA GLY A 70 -18.76 -12.68 7.18
C GLY A 70 -17.35 -12.28 6.76
N ALA A 71 -17.19 -11.68 5.57
CA ALA A 71 -15.90 -11.11 5.17
C ALA A 71 -15.53 -9.89 6.03
N ARG A 72 -16.51 -9.04 6.43
CA ARG A 72 -16.30 -7.91 7.34
C ARG A 72 -15.80 -8.38 8.71
N GLU A 73 -16.40 -9.41 9.27
CA GLU A 73 -15.98 -10.01 10.55
C GLU A 73 -14.55 -10.58 10.48
N LYS A 74 -14.23 -11.31 9.39
CA LYS A 74 -12.86 -11.82 9.18
C LYS A 74 -11.83 -10.71 9.16
N ILE A 75 -12.13 -9.59 8.50
CA ILE A 75 -11.25 -8.42 8.43
C ILE A 75 -11.11 -7.75 9.80
N ALA A 76 -12.21 -7.56 10.53
CA ALA A 76 -12.18 -7.01 11.88
C ALA A 76 -11.26 -7.83 12.79
N ASN A 77 -11.41 -9.15 12.78
CA ASN A 77 -10.56 -10.08 13.54
C ASN A 77 -9.10 -10.02 13.09
N PHE A 78 -8.83 -9.91 11.79
CA PHE A 78 -7.48 -9.88 11.22
C PHE A 78 -6.65 -8.68 11.68
N ILE A 79 -7.30 -7.53 11.92
CA ILE A 79 -6.64 -6.32 12.43
C ILE A 79 -6.91 -6.04 13.92
N SER A 80 -7.51 -7.02 14.63
CA SER A 80 -7.87 -6.92 16.05
C SER A 80 -8.79 -5.73 16.37
N ALA A 81 -9.71 -5.39 15.46
CA ALA A 81 -10.75 -4.41 15.73
C ALA A 81 -11.77 -4.97 16.75
N GLU A 82 -12.28 -4.10 17.62
CA GLU A 82 -13.23 -4.52 18.68
C GLU A 82 -14.58 -4.94 18.11
N ASP A 83 -15.00 -4.32 17.01
CA ASP A 83 -16.34 -4.50 16.43
C ASP A 83 -16.23 -4.41 14.90
N SER A 84 -16.92 -5.31 14.19
CA SER A 84 -17.01 -5.30 12.73
C SER A 84 -17.70 -4.04 12.18
N SER A 85 -18.52 -3.34 12.96
CA SER A 85 -19.10 -2.05 12.59
C SER A 85 -18.06 -0.92 12.42
N SER A 86 -16.84 -1.14 12.89
CA SER A 86 -15.67 -0.26 12.67
C SER A 86 -15.01 -0.42 11.30
N ILE A 87 -15.45 -1.40 10.50
CA ILE A 87 -14.91 -1.74 9.19
C ILE A 87 -15.81 -1.17 8.09
N ILE A 88 -15.27 -0.28 7.27
CA ILE A 88 -15.97 0.32 6.14
C ILE A 88 -15.29 -0.16 4.86
N PHE A 89 -16.05 -0.72 3.92
CA PHE A 89 -15.54 -1.09 2.62
C PHE A 89 -15.43 0.13 1.70
N THR A 90 -14.30 0.21 1.01
CA THR A 90 -13.97 1.24 0.03
C THR A 90 -13.39 0.58 -1.22
N LYS A 91 -13.06 1.37 -2.25
CA LYS A 91 -12.38 0.84 -3.47
C LYS A 91 -10.89 0.60 -3.26
N GLY A 92 -10.31 1.08 -2.14
CA GLY A 92 -8.91 0.98 -1.79
C GLY A 92 -8.48 2.08 -0.83
N THR A 93 -7.22 2.05 -0.40
CA THR A 93 -6.63 3.01 0.53
C THR A 93 -6.85 4.47 0.11
N THR A 94 -6.74 4.75 -1.19
CA THR A 94 -6.96 6.12 -1.70
C THR A 94 -8.37 6.62 -1.38
N GLU A 95 -9.41 5.82 -1.60
CA GLU A 95 -10.76 6.21 -1.25
C GLU A 95 -10.95 6.28 0.26
N ALA A 96 -10.39 5.36 1.02
CA ALA A 96 -10.44 5.37 2.49
C ALA A 96 -9.90 6.67 3.07
N ILE A 97 -8.74 7.14 2.60
CA ILE A 97 -8.16 8.42 3.06
C ILE A 97 -9.01 9.62 2.59
N ASN A 98 -9.54 9.60 1.36
CA ASN A 98 -10.45 10.65 0.89
C ASN A 98 -11.76 10.68 1.71
N LEU A 99 -12.28 9.52 2.12
CA LEU A 99 -13.45 9.43 2.99
C LEU A 99 -13.16 10.12 4.32
N VAL A 100 -12.03 9.84 4.97
CA VAL A 100 -11.64 10.54 6.20
C VAL A 100 -11.48 12.04 5.97
N ALA A 101 -10.79 12.45 4.91
CA ALA A 101 -10.57 13.86 4.59
C ALA A 101 -11.88 14.63 4.33
N SER A 102 -12.91 13.94 3.81
CA SER A 102 -14.23 14.54 3.55
C SER A 102 -15.16 14.39 4.76
N ALA A 103 -15.47 13.16 5.16
CA ALA A 103 -16.50 12.90 6.16
C ALA A 103 -16.09 13.35 7.58
N TRP A 104 -14.81 13.22 7.94
CA TRP A 104 -14.29 13.69 9.22
C TRP A 104 -13.68 15.09 9.09
N GLY A 105 -12.83 15.29 8.09
CA GLY A 105 -12.05 16.52 7.99
C GLY A 105 -12.89 17.77 7.73
N ASP A 106 -13.89 17.69 6.85
CA ASP A 106 -14.75 18.85 6.59
C ASP A 106 -15.59 19.26 7.80
N SER A 107 -15.91 18.35 8.72
CA SER A 107 -16.68 18.63 9.93
C SER A 107 -15.81 19.07 11.12
N ASN A 108 -14.58 18.57 11.22
CA ASN A 108 -13.74 18.67 12.41
C ASN A 108 -12.53 19.61 12.26
N LEU A 109 -12.26 20.13 11.04
CA LEU A 109 -11.14 21.02 10.79
C LEU A 109 -11.61 22.46 10.54
N ASN A 110 -10.97 23.45 11.19
CA ASN A 110 -11.28 24.86 11.09
C ASN A 110 -10.10 25.65 10.43
N GLU A 111 -10.36 26.91 10.09
CA GLU A 111 -9.34 27.80 9.53
C GLU A 111 -8.16 27.96 10.49
N GLY A 112 -6.93 27.80 9.98
CA GLY A 112 -5.69 27.91 10.75
C GLY A 112 -5.32 26.69 11.58
N GLU A 113 -6.18 25.64 11.66
CA GLU A 113 -5.80 24.36 12.25
C GLU A 113 -4.87 23.58 11.33
N GLU A 114 -4.23 22.55 11.86
CA GLU A 114 -3.06 21.95 11.21
C GLU A 114 -3.30 20.46 10.90
N ILE A 115 -2.82 20.07 9.72
CA ILE A 115 -2.70 18.69 9.25
C ILE A 115 -1.22 18.37 9.20
N LEU A 116 -0.80 17.27 9.83
CA LEU A 116 0.58 16.82 9.83
C LEU A 116 0.72 15.50 9.07
N ILE A 117 1.54 15.50 8.03
CA ILE A 117 1.92 14.29 7.25
C ILE A 117 3.43 14.12 7.30
N SER A 118 4.01 13.19 6.53
CA SER A 118 5.46 13.09 6.36
C SER A 118 5.90 13.33 4.91
N GLU A 119 7.20 13.58 4.71
CA GLU A 119 7.78 13.68 3.37
C GLU A 119 7.88 12.34 2.65
N MET A 120 7.69 11.20 3.34
CA MET A 120 7.74 9.86 2.72
C MET A 120 6.39 9.35 2.21
N GLU A 121 5.30 10.12 2.38
CA GLU A 121 3.96 9.64 2.09
C GLU A 121 3.74 9.33 0.61
N HIS A 122 2.94 8.30 0.34
CA HIS A 122 2.35 8.07 -0.96
C HIS A 122 1.39 9.22 -1.32
N HIS A 123 1.28 9.57 -2.61
CA HIS A 123 0.38 10.66 -3.06
C HIS A 123 -1.06 10.53 -2.53
N SER A 124 -1.55 9.31 -2.33
CA SER A 124 -2.88 9.06 -1.73
C SER A 124 -3.00 9.57 -0.29
N ASN A 125 -1.89 9.74 0.41
CA ASN A 125 -1.82 10.30 1.77
C ASN A 125 -1.21 11.72 1.80
N ILE A 126 -1.17 12.40 0.66
CA ILE A 126 -0.77 13.82 0.55
C ILE A 126 -1.91 14.63 -0.07
N VAL A 127 -2.36 14.23 -1.26
CA VAL A 127 -3.28 15.04 -2.09
C VAL A 127 -4.63 15.28 -1.42
N PRO A 128 -5.29 14.29 -0.78
CA PRO A 128 -6.54 14.54 -0.07
C PRO A 128 -6.40 15.62 1.01
N TRP A 129 -5.27 15.63 1.73
CA TRP A 129 -4.98 16.63 2.77
C TRP A 129 -4.70 18.01 2.19
N GLN A 130 -4.05 18.11 1.04
CA GLN A 130 -3.88 19.38 0.31
C GLN A 130 -5.25 19.96 -0.11
N LEU A 131 -6.13 19.11 -0.62
CA LEU A 131 -7.49 19.51 -1.00
C LEU A 131 -8.31 19.96 0.21
N LEU A 132 -8.25 19.23 1.31
CA LEU A 132 -8.91 19.59 2.58
C LEU A 132 -8.35 20.90 3.14
N ALA A 133 -7.02 21.03 3.23
CA ALA A 133 -6.38 22.24 3.74
C ALA A 133 -6.81 23.47 2.94
N LYS A 134 -6.87 23.36 1.60
CA LYS A 134 -7.35 24.44 0.73
C LYS A 134 -8.81 24.80 1.02
N ARG A 135 -9.71 23.82 1.16
CA ARG A 135 -11.14 24.04 1.41
C ARG A 135 -11.39 24.71 2.79
N LYS A 136 -10.64 24.23 3.79
CA LYS A 136 -10.80 24.68 5.20
C LYS A 136 -9.90 25.84 5.58
N LYS A 137 -9.03 26.30 4.68
CA LYS A 137 -7.95 27.27 4.96
C LYS A 137 -7.06 26.83 6.14
N ALA A 138 -6.84 25.52 6.24
CA ALA A 138 -6.01 24.88 7.24
C ALA A 138 -4.54 24.84 6.77
N VAL A 139 -3.62 24.54 7.66
CA VAL A 139 -2.18 24.49 7.39
C VAL A 139 -1.73 23.06 7.25
N LEU A 140 -1.18 22.70 6.09
CA LEU A 140 -0.54 21.40 5.87
C LEU A 140 0.95 21.49 6.21
N LYS A 141 1.41 20.63 7.12
CA LYS A 141 2.82 20.51 7.53
C LYS A 141 3.35 19.13 7.20
N ALA A 142 4.65 18.99 6.95
CA ALA A 142 5.29 17.72 6.72
C ALA A 142 6.44 17.49 7.71
N ILE A 143 6.50 16.32 8.31
CA ILE A 143 7.62 15.83 9.11
C ILE A 143 8.76 15.54 8.14
N PRO A 144 9.94 16.14 8.32
CA PRO A 144 11.10 15.85 7.49
C PRO A 144 11.65 14.44 7.77
N LEU A 145 12.61 14.03 6.96
CA LEU A 145 13.30 12.76 7.12
C LEU A 145 14.74 13.00 7.57
N THR A 146 15.26 12.07 8.35
CA THR A 146 16.67 12.02 8.75
C THR A 146 17.57 11.60 7.57
N GLY A 147 18.88 11.70 7.71
CA GLY A 147 19.84 11.27 6.69
C GLY A 147 19.79 9.77 6.35
N ASP A 148 19.26 8.93 7.25
CA ASP A 148 18.98 7.51 7.02
C ASP A 148 17.52 7.23 6.62
N HIS A 149 16.84 8.25 6.10
CA HIS A 149 15.51 8.22 5.48
C HIS A 149 14.34 7.85 6.42
N LYS A 150 14.54 7.92 7.73
CA LYS A 150 13.48 7.70 8.74
C LYS A 150 12.76 9.00 9.07
N LEU A 151 11.59 8.91 9.70
CA LEU A 151 10.91 10.08 10.24
C LEU A 151 11.78 10.77 11.29
N ASP A 152 11.95 12.08 11.17
CA ASP A 152 12.59 12.90 12.19
C ASP A 152 11.59 13.20 13.31
N LEU A 153 11.63 12.37 14.36
CA LEU A 153 10.71 12.47 15.49
C LEU A 153 10.99 13.68 16.39
N ASP A 154 12.20 14.23 16.38
CA ASP A 154 12.55 15.44 17.12
C ASP A 154 11.94 16.66 16.41
N SER A 155 12.04 16.71 15.09
CA SER A 155 11.33 17.72 14.29
C SER A 155 9.82 17.58 14.40
N MET A 156 9.27 16.34 14.48
CA MET A 156 7.85 16.11 14.69
C MET A 156 7.37 16.78 15.99
N ASP A 157 8.11 16.67 17.10
CA ASP A 157 7.73 17.29 18.37
C ASP A 157 7.60 18.79 18.27
N SER A 158 8.43 19.44 17.47
CA SER A 158 8.38 20.87 17.19
C SER A 158 7.21 21.27 16.28
N LEU A 159 6.76 20.37 15.40
CA LEU A 159 5.66 20.58 14.46
C LEU A 159 4.28 20.35 15.09
N LEU A 160 4.20 19.48 16.12
CA LEU A 160 2.98 19.26 16.88
C LEU A 160 2.65 20.49 17.75
N THR A 161 1.47 21.04 17.52
CA THR A 161 0.99 22.20 18.29
C THR A 161 -0.44 21.95 18.81
N GLY A 162 -0.96 22.83 19.66
CA GLY A 162 -2.36 22.76 20.09
C GLY A 162 -3.39 22.92 18.96
N ARG A 163 -2.95 23.30 17.75
CA ARG A 163 -3.78 23.40 16.54
C ARG A 163 -3.74 22.17 15.65
N THR A 164 -2.86 21.21 15.91
CA THR A 164 -2.80 19.97 15.15
C THR A 164 -4.04 19.14 15.38
N ARG A 165 -4.80 18.84 14.34
CA ARG A 165 -6.07 18.09 14.41
C ARG A 165 -5.99 16.70 13.87
N ILE A 166 -5.08 16.46 12.91
CA ILE A 166 -4.86 15.14 12.34
C ILE A 166 -3.38 14.95 12.02
N VAL A 167 -2.89 13.75 12.31
CA VAL A 167 -1.59 13.22 11.88
C VAL A 167 -1.88 12.05 10.97
N ALA A 168 -1.39 12.07 9.72
CA ALA A 168 -1.65 11.03 8.74
C ALA A 168 -0.33 10.49 8.19
N LEU A 169 -0.01 9.22 8.51
CA LEU A 169 1.31 8.62 8.25
C LEU A 169 1.20 7.22 7.66
N ALA A 170 2.11 6.88 6.75
CA ALA A 170 2.31 5.52 6.31
C ALA A 170 2.85 4.65 7.45
N HIS A 171 2.31 3.44 7.62
CA HIS A 171 2.90 2.45 8.52
C HIS A 171 4.22 1.93 7.97
N GLN A 172 4.26 1.69 6.65
CA GLN A 172 5.47 1.27 5.94
C GLN A 172 5.59 2.03 4.63
N SER A 173 6.79 2.54 4.34
CA SER A 173 7.08 3.24 3.08
C SER A 173 7.01 2.28 1.89
N ASN A 174 6.30 2.69 0.84
CA ASN A 174 6.25 1.96 -0.43
C ASN A 174 7.51 2.12 -1.29
N VAL A 175 8.48 2.90 -0.85
CA VAL A 175 9.74 3.17 -1.56
C VAL A 175 10.93 2.56 -0.84
N THR A 176 11.11 2.86 0.44
CA THR A 176 12.24 2.39 1.24
C THR A 176 11.97 1.09 1.98
N GLY A 177 10.69 0.74 2.18
CA GLY A 177 10.30 -0.36 3.05
C GLY A 177 10.34 -0.04 4.55
N ILE A 178 10.87 1.13 4.93
CA ILE A 178 10.99 1.54 6.34
C ILE A 178 9.64 1.49 7.04
N VAL A 179 9.61 0.80 8.18
CA VAL A 179 8.45 0.70 9.06
C VAL A 179 8.50 1.82 10.10
N ASN A 180 7.49 2.68 10.09
CA ASN A 180 7.40 3.81 10.99
C ASN A 180 6.93 3.39 12.40
N PRO A 181 7.44 4.03 13.46
CA PRO A 181 7.14 3.68 14.85
C PRO A 181 5.78 4.23 15.30
N ILE A 182 4.70 3.80 14.64
CA ILE A 182 3.32 4.32 14.82
C ILE A 182 2.89 4.29 16.30
N LYS A 183 3.19 3.20 17.02
CA LYS A 183 2.86 3.11 18.45
C LYS A 183 3.55 4.19 19.31
N ALA A 184 4.79 4.54 18.99
CA ALA A 184 5.50 5.61 19.69
C ALA A 184 4.91 6.98 19.34
N ILE A 185 4.54 7.19 18.08
CA ILE A 185 3.86 8.39 17.60
C ILE A 185 2.48 8.54 18.27
N SER A 186 1.68 7.48 18.28
CA SER A 186 0.38 7.47 18.96
C SER A 186 0.47 7.90 20.43
N LYS A 187 1.49 7.43 21.17
CA LYS A 187 1.73 7.86 22.55
C LYS A 187 2.00 9.36 22.69
N LYS A 188 2.68 9.98 21.73
CA LYS A 188 2.92 11.44 21.70
C LYS A 188 1.62 12.22 21.51
N LEU A 189 0.63 11.62 20.83
CA LEU A 189 -0.66 12.24 20.54
C LEU A 189 -1.69 12.12 21.67
N GLN A 190 -1.48 11.25 22.67
CA GLN A 190 -2.47 10.97 23.74
C GLN A 190 -2.94 12.20 24.52
N ASN A 191 -2.10 13.23 24.64
CA ASN A 191 -2.42 14.47 25.33
C ASN A 191 -2.75 15.64 24.39
N THR A 192 -3.07 15.33 23.13
CA THR A 192 -3.46 16.30 22.10
C THR A 192 -4.89 16.03 21.64
N ASN A 193 -5.45 16.98 20.86
CA ASN A 193 -6.74 16.80 20.20
C ASN A 193 -6.60 16.22 18.78
N ALA A 194 -5.41 15.75 18.41
CA ALA A 194 -5.14 15.23 17.08
C ALA A 194 -5.54 13.75 16.97
N VAL A 195 -6.27 13.41 15.92
CA VAL A 195 -6.51 12.01 15.53
C VAL A 195 -5.36 11.48 14.69
N LEU A 196 -5.14 10.16 14.73
CA LEU A 196 -4.09 9.48 13.99
C LEU A 196 -4.69 8.60 12.89
N LEU A 197 -4.38 8.93 11.63
CA LEU A 197 -4.63 8.06 10.48
C LEU A 197 -3.36 7.33 10.09
N VAL A 198 -3.46 6.03 9.89
CA VAL A 198 -2.36 5.15 9.46
C VAL A 198 -2.68 4.55 8.09
N ASP A 199 -1.84 4.85 7.10
CA ASP A 199 -1.84 4.16 5.82
C ASP A 199 -1.10 2.82 5.95
N GLY A 200 -1.87 1.73 6.07
CA GLY A 200 -1.38 0.36 6.19
C GLY A 200 -1.24 -0.39 4.87
N ALA A 201 -1.33 0.30 3.73
CA ALA A 201 -1.37 -0.34 2.41
C ALA A 201 -0.17 -1.26 2.12
N GLN A 202 1.00 -0.96 2.65
CA GLN A 202 2.19 -1.80 2.46
C GLN A 202 2.36 -2.85 3.56
N SER A 203 1.98 -2.57 4.78
CA SER A 203 2.24 -3.42 5.94
C SER A 203 1.24 -4.55 6.14
N ILE A 204 -0.02 -4.37 5.73
CA ILE A 204 -1.15 -5.27 6.03
C ILE A 204 -0.92 -6.74 5.62
N ALA A 205 -0.10 -6.98 4.58
CA ALA A 205 0.10 -8.32 4.02
C ALA A 205 1.14 -9.17 4.79
N HIS A 206 1.92 -8.56 5.71
CA HIS A 206 3.06 -9.27 6.33
C HIS A 206 3.45 -8.79 7.73
N ILE A 207 2.89 -7.68 8.21
CA ILE A 207 3.07 -7.20 9.57
C ILE A 207 1.77 -7.47 10.34
N PRO A 208 1.80 -8.18 11.47
CA PRO A 208 0.62 -8.34 12.32
C PRO A 208 0.10 -6.97 12.77
N ILE A 209 -1.15 -6.70 12.47
CA ILE A 209 -1.82 -5.44 12.82
C ILE A 209 -2.77 -5.66 13.98
N ASP A 210 -2.58 -4.86 15.02
CA ASP A 210 -3.53 -4.68 16.11
C ASP A 210 -3.79 -3.18 16.24
N VAL A 211 -4.93 -2.75 15.72
CA VAL A 211 -5.28 -1.32 15.65
C VAL A 211 -5.42 -0.67 17.04
N ASN A 212 -5.79 -1.46 18.07
CA ASN A 212 -5.85 -0.99 19.44
C ASN A 212 -4.45 -0.76 20.03
N ASN A 213 -3.53 -1.70 19.78
CA ASN A 213 -2.14 -1.60 20.23
C ASN A 213 -1.35 -0.52 19.46
N LEU A 214 -1.64 -0.32 18.16
CA LEU A 214 -1.11 0.80 17.39
C LEU A 214 -1.61 2.14 17.93
N GLY A 215 -2.83 2.16 18.48
CA GLY A 215 -3.46 3.35 19.05
C GLY A 215 -3.87 4.37 17.98
N CYS A 216 -4.19 3.92 16.78
CA CYS A 216 -4.68 4.77 15.71
C CYS A 216 -6.21 4.96 15.80
N ASP A 217 -6.68 6.07 15.26
CA ASP A 217 -8.11 6.36 15.13
C ASP A 217 -8.65 5.87 13.79
N PHE A 218 -7.79 5.87 12.76
CA PHE A 218 -8.08 5.37 11.43
C PHE A 218 -6.95 4.47 10.94
N PHE A 219 -7.31 3.37 10.26
CA PHE A 219 -6.35 2.50 9.57
C PHE A 219 -6.89 2.14 8.17
N ALA A 220 -6.11 2.43 7.12
CA ALA A 220 -6.57 2.26 5.74
C ALA A 220 -5.68 1.29 4.98
N PHE A 221 -6.27 0.37 4.19
CA PHE A 221 -5.52 -0.53 3.32
C PHE A 221 -6.29 -0.97 2.08
N SER A 222 -5.57 -1.57 1.13
CA SER A 222 -6.11 -2.03 -0.16
C SER A 222 -6.00 -3.55 -0.29
N GLY A 223 -7.08 -4.20 -0.73
CA GLY A 223 -7.13 -5.65 -0.91
C GLY A 223 -6.09 -6.17 -1.91
N HIS A 224 -5.87 -5.44 -3.02
CA HIS A 224 -4.96 -5.89 -4.08
C HIS A 224 -3.48 -5.97 -3.68
N LYS A 225 -3.09 -5.45 -2.53
CA LYS A 225 -1.71 -5.54 -1.99
C LYS A 225 -1.53 -6.66 -0.97
N MET A 226 -2.64 -7.27 -0.52
CA MET A 226 -2.66 -8.37 0.43
C MET A 226 -3.25 -9.65 -0.16
N TYR A 227 -2.90 -9.94 -1.42
CA TYR A 227 -3.35 -11.11 -2.19
C TYR A 227 -4.84 -11.10 -2.57
N GLY A 228 -5.61 -10.11 -2.14
CA GLY A 228 -7.02 -9.90 -2.44
C GLY A 228 -7.25 -9.23 -3.81
N PRO A 229 -8.51 -9.07 -4.24
CA PRO A 229 -8.85 -8.48 -5.52
C PRO A 229 -8.60 -6.97 -5.58
N THR A 230 -8.57 -6.42 -6.80
CA THR A 230 -8.65 -4.98 -7.05
C THR A 230 -10.05 -4.46 -6.79
N GLY A 231 -10.20 -3.13 -6.64
CA GLY A 231 -11.52 -2.49 -6.49
C GLY A 231 -12.16 -2.67 -5.11
N VAL A 232 -11.42 -3.16 -4.14
CA VAL A 232 -11.81 -3.24 -2.73
C VAL A 232 -10.66 -2.84 -1.82
N GLY A 233 -10.99 -2.13 -0.76
CA GLY A 233 -10.13 -1.77 0.34
C GLY A 233 -10.95 -1.55 1.60
N VAL A 234 -10.30 -1.17 2.65
CA VAL A 234 -10.89 -1.03 3.98
C VAL A 234 -10.45 0.27 4.63
N LEU A 235 -11.38 0.92 5.29
CA LEU A 235 -11.13 1.88 6.34
C LEU A 235 -11.61 1.26 7.66
N TYR A 236 -10.69 1.07 8.59
CA TYR A 236 -11.04 0.95 10.00
C TYR A 236 -11.13 2.35 10.59
N ALA A 237 -12.14 2.59 11.41
CA ALA A 237 -12.20 3.80 12.20
C ALA A 237 -12.74 3.48 13.61
N ARG A 238 -12.15 4.12 14.61
CA ARG A 238 -12.57 3.95 16.01
C ARG A 238 -14.01 4.43 16.18
N LYS A 239 -14.81 3.72 16.96
CA LYS A 239 -16.26 3.93 17.07
C LYS A 239 -16.67 5.37 17.48
N ASN A 240 -15.94 5.98 18.40
CA ASN A 240 -16.21 7.37 18.82
C ASN A 240 -16.03 8.35 17.65
N VAL A 241 -14.99 8.14 16.83
CA VAL A 241 -14.70 8.99 15.67
C VAL A 241 -15.72 8.78 14.55
N LEU A 242 -16.15 7.52 14.30
CA LEU A 242 -17.21 7.20 13.34
C LEU A 242 -18.52 7.95 13.62
N ASN A 243 -18.87 8.09 14.88
CA ASN A 243 -20.10 8.78 15.28
C ASN A 243 -20.07 10.28 14.95
N GLU A 244 -18.87 10.88 14.89
CA GLU A 244 -18.67 12.31 14.58
C GLU A 244 -18.57 12.59 13.07
N MET A 245 -18.47 11.53 12.24
CA MET A 245 -18.30 11.67 10.80
C MET A 245 -19.66 11.87 10.10
N GLU A 246 -19.69 12.78 9.14
CA GLU A 246 -20.82 12.93 8.21
C GLU A 246 -20.76 11.89 7.09
N PRO A 247 -21.87 11.58 6.39
CA PRO A 247 -21.82 10.71 5.22
C PRO A 247 -20.83 11.18 4.17
N TYR A 248 -20.15 10.21 3.54
CA TYR A 248 -19.19 10.49 2.46
C TYR A 248 -19.88 10.59 1.10
N GLN A 249 -20.80 9.67 0.83
CA GLN A 249 -21.61 9.61 -0.40
C GLN A 249 -23.07 9.46 -0.04
N GLY A 250 -23.96 10.09 -0.83
CA GLY A 250 -25.40 9.94 -0.67
C GLY A 250 -25.95 8.93 -1.69
N GLY A 251 -26.88 8.09 -1.25
CA GLY A 251 -27.52 7.09 -2.11
C GLY A 251 -28.42 6.13 -1.37
N GLY A 252 -28.77 5.02 -1.98
CA GLY A 252 -29.44 3.89 -1.33
C GLY A 252 -28.50 3.20 -0.33
N GLU A 253 -29.04 2.33 0.48
CA GLU A 253 -28.39 1.52 1.54
C GLU A 253 -27.92 2.35 2.76
N MET A 254 -27.32 3.52 2.58
CA MET A 254 -26.75 4.35 3.65
C MET A 254 -27.78 5.19 4.41
N ILE A 255 -29.05 5.23 3.98
CA ILE A 255 -30.13 6.04 4.53
C ILE A 255 -31.05 5.23 5.43
N ASP A 256 -31.61 5.87 6.48
CA ASP A 256 -32.76 5.38 7.26
C ASP A 256 -34.07 5.90 6.66
N LYS A 257 -34.25 7.22 6.58
CA LYS A 257 -35.44 7.86 5.98
C LYS A 257 -35.04 8.93 4.99
N VAL A 258 -35.86 9.09 3.94
CA VAL A 258 -35.67 10.11 2.91
C VAL A 258 -37.01 10.81 2.63
N THR A 259 -36.99 12.14 2.66
CA THR A 259 -38.02 13.01 2.10
C THR A 259 -37.43 13.85 0.97
N ILE A 260 -38.24 14.71 0.34
CA ILE A 260 -37.69 15.62 -0.67
C ILE A 260 -36.78 16.68 -0.05
N GLN A 261 -37.00 17.05 1.20
CA GLN A 261 -36.26 18.13 1.87
C GLN A 261 -35.10 17.65 2.72
N GLU A 262 -35.19 16.46 3.30
CA GLU A 262 -34.22 15.97 4.28
C GLU A 262 -34.09 14.46 4.27
N SER A 263 -32.97 13.95 4.82
CA SER A 263 -32.68 12.53 4.98
C SER A 263 -32.04 12.26 6.34
N THR A 264 -32.26 11.06 6.84
CA THR A 264 -31.54 10.50 7.99
C THR A 264 -30.72 9.30 7.57
N TRP A 265 -29.70 8.97 8.32
CA TRP A 265 -28.67 8.01 7.94
C TRP A 265 -28.76 6.74 8.79
N ASN A 266 -28.36 5.61 8.21
CA ASN A 266 -28.11 4.39 8.96
C ASN A 266 -26.90 4.54 9.90
N ASP A 267 -26.78 3.62 10.86
CA ASP A 267 -25.58 3.51 11.69
C ASP A 267 -24.35 3.06 10.87
N PRO A 268 -23.12 3.35 11.34
CA PRO A 268 -21.91 2.73 10.77
C PRO A 268 -21.98 1.19 10.84
N PRO A 269 -21.43 0.48 9.87
CA PRO A 269 -20.64 0.95 8.73
C PRO A 269 -21.50 1.43 7.56
N TRP A 270 -22.77 1.10 7.49
CA TRP A 270 -23.68 1.30 6.35
C TRP A 270 -23.84 2.77 5.98
N LYS A 271 -23.77 3.69 6.95
CA LYS A 271 -23.72 5.14 6.74
C LYS A 271 -22.70 5.57 5.69
N PHE A 272 -21.61 4.80 5.51
CA PHE A 272 -20.49 5.13 4.63
C PHE A 272 -20.44 4.26 3.36
N GLU A 273 -21.37 3.31 3.19
CA GLU A 273 -21.42 2.37 2.08
C GLU A 273 -22.67 2.62 1.22
N ALA A 274 -22.64 3.69 0.41
CA ALA A 274 -23.76 4.07 -0.44
C ALA A 274 -23.85 3.24 -1.73
N GLY A 275 -25.07 2.78 -2.05
CA GLY A 275 -25.35 1.98 -3.25
C GLY A 275 -24.95 0.52 -3.11
N THR A 276 -25.19 -0.26 -4.16
CA THR A 276 -24.80 -1.69 -4.18
C THR A 276 -23.26 -1.79 -4.10
N PRO A 277 -22.70 -2.46 -3.07
CA PRO A 277 -21.25 -2.54 -2.88
C PRO A 277 -20.59 -3.54 -3.82
N ASN A 278 -19.26 -3.58 -3.80
CA ASN A 278 -18.45 -4.56 -4.54
C ASN A 278 -18.47 -5.94 -3.87
N ILE A 279 -19.64 -6.61 -3.85
CA ILE A 279 -19.89 -7.80 -3.03
C ILE A 279 -18.88 -8.92 -3.29
N ALA A 280 -18.69 -9.31 -4.56
CA ALA A 280 -17.77 -10.39 -4.92
C ALA A 280 -16.32 -10.07 -4.56
N GLN A 281 -15.90 -8.80 -4.66
CA GLN A 281 -14.57 -8.36 -4.27
C GLN A 281 -14.38 -8.39 -2.75
N VAL A 282 -15.42 -8.05 -1.99
CA VAL A 282 -15.39 -8.16 -0.52
C VAL A 282 -15.27 -9.63 -0.10
N VAL A 283 -16.04 -10.53 -0.72
CA VAL A 283 -15.94 -11.98 -0.48
C VAL A 283 -14.53 -12.49 -0.82
N GLY A 284 -13.96 -12.04 -1.95
CA GLY A 284 -12.58 -12.36 -2.33
C GLY A 284 -11.54 -11.79 -1.36
N LEU A 285 -11.79 -10.62 -0.75
CA LEU A 285 -10.92 -10.07 0.29
C LEU A 285 -11.00 -10.90 1.58
N GLY A 286 -12.18 -11.38 1.95
CA GLY A 286 -12.35 -12.34 3.05
C GLY A 286 -11.54 -13.62 2.84
N ALA A 287 -11.54 -14.17 1.61
CA ALA A 287 -10.72 -15.33 1.25
C ALA A 287 -9.21 -15.02 1.29
N ALA A 288 -8.78 -13.80 0.98
CA ALA A 288 -7.38 -13.39 1.11
C ALA A 288 -6.94 -13.33 2.59
N VAL A 289 -7.82 -12.89 3.49
CA VAL A 289 -7.56 -12.93 4.95
C VAL A 289 -7.41 -14.37 5.43
N GLU A 290 -8.28 -15.29 4.99
CA GLU A 290 -8.17 -16.70 5.33
C GLU A 290 -6.83 -17.29 4.84
N PHE A 291 -6.45 -17.02 3.60
CA PHE A 291 -5.16 -17.43 3.03
C PHE A 291 -3.97 -16.94 3.86
N LEU A 292 -3.99 -15.67 4.29
CA LEU A 292 -2.93 -15.11 5.16
C LEU A 292 -2.89 -15.77 6.53
N ASN A 293 -4.05 -16.04 7.13
CA ASN A 293 -4.17 -16.72 8.43
C ASN A 293 -3.72 -18.17 8.36
N GLU A 294 -4.03 -18.90 7.28
CA GLU A 294 -3.58 -20.29 7.08
C GLU A 294 -2.06 -20.41 7.00
N ILE A 295 -1.39 -19.44 6.38
CA ILE A 295 0.08 -19.42 6.32
C ILE A 295 0.68 -18.94 7.66
N GLY A 296 0.06 -17.94 8.28
CA GLY A 296 0.55 -17.21 9.44
C GLY A 296 1.49 -16.05 9.10
N LEU A 297 1.16 -14.85 9.58
CA LEU A 297 1.94 -13.63 9.28
C LEU A 297 3.38 -13.71 9.78
N ASP A 298 3.65 -14.40 10.88
CA ASP A 298 4.99 -14.62 11.41
C ASP A 298 5.88 -15.47 10.48
N ILE A 299 5.28 -16.42 9.77
CA ILE A 299 5.96 -17.24 8.73
C ILE A 299 6.25 -16.39 7.50
N ILE A 300 5.27 -15.57 7.10
CA ILE A 300 5.42 -14.63 5.97
C ILE A 300 6.53 -13.64 6.25
N GLU A 301 6.51 -12.98 7.41
CA GLU A 301 7.51 -12.00 7.83
C GLU A 301 8.93 -12.60 7.83
N LYS A 302 9.12 -13.76 8.47
CA LYS A 302 10.41 -14.47 8.47
C LYS A 302 10.92 -14.78 7.06
N LYS A 303 10.03 -15.19 6.17
CA LYS A 303 10.39 -15.45 4.78
C LYS A 303 10.81 -14.19 4.05
N LEU A 304 10.05 -13.09 4.20
CA LEU A 304 10.38 -11.81 3.56
C LEU A 304 11.70 -11.25 4.08
N ILE A 305 11.98 -11.35 5.37
CA ILE A 305 13.27 -10.99 5.98
C ILE A 305 14.42 -11.75 5.29
N GLN A 306 14.29 -13.07 5.12
CA GLN A 306 15.33 -13.89 4.49
C GLN A 306 15.56 -13.51 3.02
N LEU A 307 14.48 -13.26 2.27
CA LEU A 307 14.58 -12.82 0.87
C LEU A 307 15.24 -11.44 0.76
N THR A 308 14.82 -10.50 1.60
CA THR A 308 15.38 -9.14 1.61
C THR A 308 16.86 -9.16 1.98
N GLN A 309 17.24 -9.89 3.03
CA GLN A 309 18.63 -10.03 3.41
C GLN A 309 19.48 -10.59 2.27
N PHE A 310 19.03 -11.67 1.65
CA PHE A 310 19.72 -12.28 0.50
C PHE A 310 19.85 -11.29 -0.68
N ALA A 311 18.80 -10.52 -0.98
CA ALA A 311 18.86 -9.53 -2.05
C ALA A 311 19.85 -8.40 -1.73
N LEU A 312 19.85 -7.88 -0.50
CA LEU A 312 20.79 -6.84 -0.04
C LEU A 312 22.24 -7.33 -0.12
N GLU A 313 22.51 -8.55 0.32
CA GLU A 313 23.84 -9.16 0.24
C GLU A 313 24.33 -9.28 -1.21
N GLU A 314 23.47 -9.72 -2.13
CA GLU A 314 23.84 -9.86 -3.56
C GLU A 314 23.97 -8.50 -4.26
N MET A 315 23.09 -7.54 -3.98
CA MET A 315 23.16 -6.20 -4.57
C MET A 315 24.39 -5.42 -4.11
N ASN A 316 24.79 -5.56 -2.85
CA ASN A 316 25.99 -4.91 -2.28
C ASN A 316 27.31 -5.43 -2.88
N LYS A 317 27.32 -6.62 -3.50
CA LYS A 317 28.50 -7.14 -4.23
C LYS A 317 28.70 -6.45 -5.59
N SER A 318 27.70 -5.72 -6.08
CA SER A 318 27.72 -5.09 -7.39
C SER A 318 28.13 -3.62 -7.30
N SER A 319 29.23 -3.25 -7.95
CA SER A 319 29.69 -1.86 -7.98
C SER A 319 28.76 -0.95 -8.77
N GLY A 320 28.54 0.27 -8.29
CA GLY A 320 27.76 1.30 -8.98
C GLY A 320 26.25 1.23 -8.72
N ILE A 321 25.77 0.33 -7.89
CA ILE A 321 24.40 0.34 -7.35
C ILE A 321 24.39 1.20 -6.08
N HIS A 322 23.43 2.11 -5.98
CA HIS A 322 23.13 2.85 -4.75
C HIS A 322 21.74 2.47 -4.27
N LEU A 323 21.66 2.02 -3.02
CA LEU A 323 20.42 1.55 -2.40
C LEU A 323 19.81 2.66 -1.54
N PHE A 324 18.51 2.89 -1.67
CA PHE A 324 17.69 3.72 -0.78
C PHE A 324 16.95 2.80 0.22
N HIS A 325 17.74 2.15 1.07
CA HIS A 325 17.27 1.16 2.04
C HIS A 325 18.07 1.28 3.33
N SER A 326 17.44 1.12 4.50
CA SER A 326 18.12 1.29 5.79
C SER A 326 19.15 0.20 6.10
N GLY A 327 19.13 -0.90 5.37
CA GLY A 327 19.87 -2.13 5.67
C GLY A 327 19.12 -3.09 6.61
N ASN A 328 17.93 -2.71 7.11
CA ASN A 328 17.11 -3.57 7.96
C ASN A 328 16.34 -4.60 7.10
N PRO A 329 16.61 -5.91 7.20
CA PRO A 329 15.98 -6.91 6.35
C PRO A 329 14.47 -7.12 6.60
N SER A 330 13.89 -6.53 7.63
CA SER A 330 12.43 -6.54 7.82
C SER A 330 11.68 -5.62 6.83
N GLU A 331 12.41 -4.79 6.09
CA GLU A 331 11.90 -3.87 5.10
C GLU A 331 11.92 -4.54 3.71
N ASN A 332 10.82 -5.18 3.32
CA ASN A 332 10.70 -6.06 2.14
C ASN A 332 10.61 -5.31 0.78
N VAL A 333 10.94 -4.02 0.75
CA VAL A 333 10.97 -3.15 -0.43
C VAL A 333 12.34 -2.53 -0.56
N ILE A 334 12.98 -2.68 -1.72
CA ILE A 334 14.31 -2.12 -2.00
C ILE A 334 14.23 -1.21 -3.21
N SER A 335 14.47 0.09 -3.01
CA SER A 335 14.66 1.06 -4.10
C SER A 335 16.14 1.30 -4.34
N PHE A 336 16.52 1.48 -5.62
CA PHE A 336 17.92 1.66 -6.00
C PHE A 336 18.06 2.45 -7.29
N ILE A 337 19.27 2.94 -7.53
CA ILE A 337 19.72 3.47 -8.82
C ILE A 337 21.03 2.79 -9.21
N VAL A 338 21.31 2.76 -10.51
CA VAL A 338 22.60 2.37 -11.06
C VAL A 338 23.29 3.60 -11.64
N LYS A 339 24.49 3.90 -11.18
CA LYS A 339 25.22 5.10 -11.60
C LYS A 339 25.40 5.15 -13.12
N GLY A 340 24.89 6.22 -13.72
CA GLY A 340 25.01 6.49 -15.16
C GLY A 340 23.98 5.76 -16.03
N ILE A 341 23.00 5.06 -15.44
CA ILE A 341 21.94 4.35 -16.18
C ILE A 341 20.58 4.84 -15.69
N HIS A 342 19.70 5.21 -16.62
CA HIS A 342 18.35 5.61 -16.27
C HIS A 342 17.52 4.38 -15.85
N PRO A 343 16.71 4.45 -14.77
CA PRO A 343 15.90 3.30 -14.30
C PRO A 343 14.98 2.69 -15.38
N GLN A 344 14.43 3.51 -16.30
CA GLN A 344 13.60 3.00 -17.41
C GLN A 344 14.38 2.10 -18.36
N ASP A 345 15.64 2.43 -18.66
CA ASP A 345 16.48 1.60 -19.54
C ASP A 345 16.71 0.22 -18.89
N LEU A 346 16.98 0.20 -17.56
CA LEU A 346 17.07 -1.07 -16.83
C LEU A 346 15.80 -1.90 -16.98
N ALA A 347 14.63 -1.29 -16.77
CA ALA A 347 13.35 -2.00 -16.83
C ALA A 347 13.06 -2.53 -18.24
N MET A 348 13.36 -1.77 -19.28
CA MET A 348 13.15 -2.19 -20.68
C MET A 348 14.02 -3.42 -21.04
N PHE A 349 15.30 -3.39 -20.70
CA PHE A 349 16.20 -4.49 -21.01
C PHE A 349 15.91 -5.74 -20.18
N MET A 350 15.67 -5.58 -18.87
CA MET A 350 15.39 -6.70 -17.97
C MET A 350 14.02 -7.35 -18.22
N ASN A 351 13.08 -6.64 -18.88
CA ASN A 351 11.80 -7.21 -19.29
C ASN A 351 11.98 -8.33 -20.35
N GLU A 352 13.01 -8.28 -21.17
CA GLU A 352 13.35 -9.36 -22.14
C GLU A 352 13.71 -10.67 -21.41
N ASP A 353 14.19 -10.60 -20.17
CA ASP A 353 14.46 -11.73 -19.29
C ASP A 353 13.25 -12.11 -18.41
N GLU A 354 12.07 -11.57 -18.69
CA GLU A 354 10.82 -11.74 -17.90
C GLU A 354 10.94 -11.31 -16.43
N ILE A 355 11.76 -10.28 -16.16
CA ILE A 355 11.92 -9.68 -14.84
C ILE A 355 10.98 -8.47 -14.69
N ALA A 356 9.92 -8.62 -13.92
CA ALA A 356 8.94 -7.57 -13.66
C ALA A 356 9.23 -6.83 -12.35
N PHE A 357 9.64 -5.57 -12.44
CA PHE A 357 9.85 -4.65 -11.31
C PHE A 357 9.44 -3.24 -11.71
N ARG A 358 9.36 -2.34 -10.76
CA ARG A 358 8.87 -0.99 -11.00
C ARG A 358 9.99 0.04 -11.11
N VAL A 359 9.75 1.06 -11.96
CA VAL A 359 10.61 2.24 -12.06
C VAL A 359 9.79 3.54 -12.01
N GLY A 360 10.40 4.63 -11.56
CA GLY A 360 9.78 5.94 -11.50
C GLY A 360 9.81 6.57 -10.11
N HIS A 361 8.89 7.49 -9.85
CA HIS A 361 8.77 8.20 -8.57
C HIS A 361 7.89 7.47 -7.54
N HIS A 362 7.33 6.31 -7.87
CA HIS A 362 6.50 5.43 -7.01
C HIS A 362 5.35 6.14 -6.27
N CYS A 363 4.78 7.18 -6.88
CA CYS A 363 3.78 8.06 -6.27
C CYS A 363 4.25 8.71 -4.94
N ALA A 364 5.56 9.00 -4.80
CA ALA A 364 6.19 9.59 -3.64
C ALA A 364 7.21 10.67 -4.07
N GLN A 365 6.77 11.67 -4.83
CA GLN A 365 7.65 12.70 -5.38
C GLN A 365 8.40 13.52 -4.31
N PRO A 366 7.81 13.88 -3.14
CA PRO A 366 8.58 14.55 -2.08
C PRO A 366 9.76 13.69 -1.60
N LEU A 367 9.59 12.36 -1.47
CA LEU A 367 10.66 11.45 -1.10
C LEU A 367 11.75 11.34 -2.19
N MET A 368 11.39 11.37 -3.47
CA MET A 368 12.37 11.45 -4.57
C MET A 368 13.20 12.73 -4.49
N LYS A 369 12.57 13.85 -4.13
CA LYS A 369 13.26 15.13 -3.90
C LYS A 369 14.24 15.03 -2.71
N HIS A 370 13.84 14.38 -1.61
CA HIS A 370 14.72 14.13 -0.47
C HIS A 370 15.95 13.28 -0.87
N PHE A 371 15.78 12.29 -1.75
CA PHE A 371 16.89 11.49 -2.30
C PHE A 371 17.75 12.23 -3.31
N GLY A 372 17.32 13.37 -3.83
CA GLY A 372 18.03 14.12 -4.89
C GLY A 372 17.96 13.43 -6.25
N VAL A 373 16.95 12.60 -6.52
CA VAL A 373 16.75 11.87 -7.77
C VAL A 373 15.33 12.08 -8.33
N SER A 374 15.16 11.92 -9.64
CA SER A 374 13.85 12.01 -10.28
C SER A 374 13.08 10.71 -10.24
N ALA A 375 13.79 9.57 -10.19
CA ALA A 375 13.23 8.23 -10.25
C ALA A 375 14.20 7.21 -9.67
N THR A 376 13.65 6.08 -9.20
CA THR A 376 14.42 4.89 -8.79
C THR A 376 13.86 3.65 -9.47
N ALA A 377 14.65 2.57 -9.53
CA ALA A 377 14.15 1.21 -9.69
C ALA A 377 13.76 0.68 -8.32
N ARG A 378 12.72 -0.18 -8.26
CA ARG A 378 12.21 -0.74 -7.00
C ARG A 378 11.84 -2.20 -7.18
N ILE A 379 12.38 -3.05 -6.33
CA ILE A 379 11.94 -4.44 -6.16
C ILE A 379 11.22 -4.58 -4.82
N SER A 380 10.29 -5.51 -4.75
CA SER A 380 9.52 -5.82 -3.55
C SER A 380 9.11 -7.28 -3.53
N PHE A 381 9.12 -7.89 -2.36
CA PHE A 381 8.91 -9.32 -2.18
C PHE A 381 7.54 -9.65 -1.64
N ALA A 382 7.03 -10.82 -2.02
CA ALA A 382 5.81 -11.42 -1.51
C ALA A 382 6.03 -12.91 -1.18
N VAL A 383 5.03 -13.53 -0.60
CA VAL A 383 5.10 -14.90 -0.06
C VAL A 383 5.51 -15.96 -1.10
N TYR A 384 5.25 -15.75 -2.37
CA TYR A 384 5.59 -16.68 -3.47
C TYR A 384 6.99 -16.49 -4.05
N ASN A 385 7.71 -15.41 -3.70
CA ASN A 385 9.06 -15.20 -4.21
C ASN A 385 10.06 -16.18 -3.61
N THR A 386 11.13 -16.43 -4.35
CA THR A 386 12.18 -17.37 -4.02
C THR A 386 13.55 -16.74 -4.12
N GLN A 387 14.58 -17.37 -3.55
CA GLN A 387 15.97 -16.94 -3.74
C GLN A 387 16.41 -17.07 -5.21
N ASP A 388 15.81 -18.00 -5.98
CA ASP A 388 16.11 -18.15 -7.40
C ASP A 388 15.55 -16.98 -8.22
N ASP A 389 14.40 -16.42 -7.85
CA ASP A 389 13.90 -15.15 -8.43
C ASP A 389 14.94 -14.03 -8.25
N ILE A 390 15.54 -13.93 -7.05
CA ILE A 390 16.56 -12.92 -6.75
C ILE A 390 17.86 -13.17 -7.54
N LYS A 391 18.33 -14.42 -7.62
CA LYS A 391 19.52 -14.76 -8.42
C LYS A 391 19.32 -14.39 -9.89
N ARG A 392 18.16 -14.71 -10.46
CA ARG A 392 17.83 -14.35 -11.85
C ARG A 392 17.78 -12.84 -12.03
N PHE A 393 17.14 -12.11 -11.11
CA PHE A 393 17.14 -10.65 -11.10
C PHE A 393 18.57 -10.08 -11.09
N ILE A 394 19.43 -10.55 -10.20
CA ILE A 394 20.83 -10.08 -10.08
C ILE A 394 21.64 -10.40 -11.35
N GLN A 395 21.46 -11.58 -11.94
CA GLN A 395 22.16 -11.94 -13.18
C GLN A 395 21.72 -11.05 -14.34
N SER A 396 20.40 -10.87 -14.52
CA SER A 396 19.85 -9.98 -15.54
C SER A 396 20.31 -8.52 -15.34
N LEU A 397 20.31 -8.03 -14.09
CA LEU A 397 20.79 -6.68 -13.76
C LEU A 397 22.26 -6.50 -14.14
N LYS A 398 23.15 -7.47 -13.85
CA LYS A 398 24.57 -7.41 -14.23
C LYS A 398 24.75 -7.37 -15.73
N ASN A 399 24.10 -8.27 -16.45
CA ASN A 399 24.16 -8.34 -17.92
C ASN A 399 23.67 -7.01 -18.54
N THR A 400 22.53 -6.49 -18.07
CA THR A 400 21.97 -5.23 -18.55
C THR A 400 22.92 -4.04 -18.30
N VAL A 401 23.53 -3.97 -17.12
CA VAL A 401 24.50 -2.93 -16.78
C VAL A 401 25.74 -2.98 -17.68
N GLU A 402 26.24 -4.16 -18.01
CA GLU A 402 27.36 -4.35 -18.93
C GLU A 402 27.03 -3.88 -20.36
N ILE A 403 25.85 -4.26 -20.87
CA ILE A 403 25.40 -3.86 -22.21
C ILE A 403 25.24 -2.32 -22.27
N LEU A 404 24.56 -1.72 -21.33
CA LEU A 404 24.28 -0.28 -21.34
C LEU A 404 25.54 0.58 -21.16
N LYS A 405 26.52 0.11 -20.37
CA LYS A 405 27.81 0.79 -20.21
C LYS A 405 28.71 0.62 -21.43
N GLY A 406 28.71 -0.56 -22.08
CA GLY A 406 29.44 -0.81 -23.35
C GLY A 406 29.01 0.16 -24.45
N HIS A 407 27.70 0.30 -24.67
CA HIS A 407 27.15 1.25 -25.65
C HIS A 407 27.41 2.72 -25.32
N SER A 408 27.55 3.08 -24.03
CA SER A 408 27.88 4.44 -23.62
C SER A 408 29.33 4.80 -23.96
N ASN A 409 30.26 3.85 -23.83
CA ASN A 409 31.67 4.05 -24.16
C ASN A 409 31.88 4.17 -25.68
N GLU A 410 31.23 3.35 -26.52
CA GLU A 410 31.28 3.45 -27.97
C GLU A 410 30.76 4.82 -28.49
N LYS A 411 29.66 5.34 -27.93
CA LYS A 411 29.14 6.67 -28.25
C LYS A 411 30.07 7.81 -27.83
N SER A 412 30.84 7.65 -26.76
CA SER A 412 31.84 8.63 -26.34
C SER A 412 33.08 8.61 -27.24
N GLU A 413 33.52 7.42 -27.69
CA GLU A 413 34.65 7.29 -28.63
C GLU A 413 34.28 7.79 -30.02
N LEU A 414 33.07 7.62 -30.50
CA LEU A 414 32.58 8.18 -31.75
C LEU A 414 32.47 9.71 -31.72
N LYS A 415 32.16 10.33 -30.60
CA LYS A 415 32.15 11.79 -30.43
C LYS A 415 33.57 12.38 -30.37
N THR A 416 34.57 11.63 -29.96
CA THR A 416 35.96 12.06 -29.92
C THR A 416 36.67 11.89 -31.25
N LYS A 417 36.11 11.09 -32.20
CA LYS A 417 36.68 10.85 -33.52
C LYS A 417 36.18 11.74 -34.66
N SER A 418 35.25 12.67 -34.38
CA SER A 418 34.68 13.53 -35.42
C SER A 418 34.79 15.01 -35.06
N ILE A 419 35.98 15.61 -35.19
CA ILE A 419 36.20 17.02 -35.61
C ILE A 419 37.57 17.05 -36.32
N PRO A 420 37.66 17.09 -37.65
CA PRO A 420 38.80 17.62 -38.29
C PRO A 420 38.80 19.15 -38.13
N GLU A 421 39.86 19.73 -37.60
CA GLU A 421 40.13 21.17 -37.67
C GLU A 421 40.04 21.61 -39.14
N VAL A 422 39.04 22.40 -39.47
CA VAL A 422 39.09 23.23 -40.68
C VAL A 422 39.61 24.59 -40.23
N VAL A 423 40.89 24.79 -40.55
CA VAL A 423 41.54 26.12 -40.57
C VAL A 423 40.88 26.97 -41.65
N LEU A 424 40.34 28.11 -41.25
CA LEU A 424 40.29 29.35 -42.04
C LEU A 424 40.44 30.53 -41.10
#